data_346d35fc8a3f0abda9e4d67bfa97957e
#
_entry.id   346d35fc8a3f0abda9e4d67bfa97957e
#
_cell.length_a   1.000
_cell.length_b   1.000
_cell.length_c   1.000
_cell.angle_alpha   90.00
_cell.angle_beta   90.00
_cell.angle_gamma   90.00
#
_symmetry.space_group_name_H-M   'P 1'
#
loop_
_entity.id
_entity.type
_entity.pdbx_description
1 polymer ?
#
loop_
_entity_poly.entity_id
_entity_poly.type
_entity_poly.pdbx_seq_one_letter_code
_entity_poly.pdbx_strand_id
1 'polypeptide(L)' 'MAQEGERGPLDYLEEKVGILLMRYQDLMKEKDELAIALDTEKEKITGLEKRLELLSQDRDRVKTRIDQLLHRLKGLDI' A
#
# COMPACT_ATOMS: atom_id res chain seq x y z
N MET A 1 -44.14 34.91 -12.25
CA MET A 1 -44.54 34.65 -10.86
C MET A 1 -44.88 33.20 -10.64
N ALA A 2 -45.69 32.58 -11.46
CA ALA A 2 -45.87 31.14 -11.40
C ALA A 2 -44.56 30.36 -11.59
N GLN A 3 -43.64 30.95 -12.32
CA GLN A 3 -42.31 30.36 -12.53
C GLN A 3 -41.49 30.25 -11.26
N GLU A 4 -41.64 31.16 -10.32
CA GLU A 4 -40.90 31.12 -9.06
C GLU A 4 -41.30 29.94 -8.19
N GLY A 5 -42.58 29.64 -8.11
CA GLY A 5 -43.08 28.49 -7.39
C GLY A 5 -42.68 27.16 -8.03
N GLU A 6 -42.59 27.11 -9.35
CA GLU A 6 -42.14 25.95 -10.10
C GLU A 6 -40.65 25.82 -10.06
N ARG A 7 -39.91 26.92 -10.03
CA ARG A 7 -38.47 26.96 -9.99
C ARG A 7 -37.89 26.40 -8.71
N GLY A 8 -38.55 26.67 -7.59
CA GLY A 8 -38.02 26.25 -6.29
C GLY A 8 -37.74 24.77 -6.17
N PRO A 9 -38.70 23.88 -6.49
CA PRO A 9 -38.46 22.45 -6.43
C PRO A 9 -37.42 21.95 -7.44
N LEU A 10 -37.47 22.49 -8.66
CA LEU A 10 -36.56 22.12 -9.71
C LEU A 10 -35.13 22.59 -9.40
N ASP A 11 -34.99 23.83 -8.90
CA ASP A 11 -33.71 24.37 -8.50
C ASP A 11 -33.09 23.55 -7.35
N TYR A 12 -33.94 23.15 -6.41
CA TYR A 12 -33.49 22.27 -5.30
C TYR A 12 -32.99 20.94 -5.81
N LEU A 13 -33.72 20.32 -6.74
CA LEU A 13 -33.30 19.05 -7.32
C LEU A 13 -31.98 19.19 -8.10
N GLU A 14 -31.85 20.23 -8.92
CA GLU A 14 -30.65 20.50 -9.66
C GLU A 14 -29.46 20.69 -8.75
N GLU A 15 -29.65 21.44 -7.67
CA GLU A 15 -28.60 21.64 -6.66
C GLU A 15 -28.18 20.33 -6.03
N LYS A 16 -29.16 19.51 -5.63
CA LYS A 16 -28.85 18.21 -5.02
C LYS A 16 -28.15 17.26 -5.98
N VAL A 17 -28.59 17.23 -7.22
CA VAL A 17 -27.94 16.43 -8.26
C VAL A 17 -26.50 16.90 -8.49
N GLY A 18 -26.30 18.23 -8.52
CA GLY A 18 -24.96 18.80 -8.65
C GLY A 18 -24.04 18.39 -7.51
N ILE A 19 -24.54 18.43 -6.27
CA ILE A 19 -23.78 18.00 -5.09
C ILE A 19 -23.44 16.52 -5.18
N LEU A 20 -24.41 15.70 -5.56
CA LEU A 20 -24.18 14.25 -5.71
C LEU A 20 -23.13 13.94 -6.77
N LEU A 21 -23.18 14.64 -7.89
CA LEU A 21 -22.18 14.46 -8.95
C LEU A 21 -20.79 14.85 -8.49
N MET A 22 -20.68 15.96 -7.76
CA MET A 22 -19.39 16.39 -7.21
C MET A 22 -18.84 15.37 -6.22
N ARG A 23 -19.69 14.86 -5.33
CA ARG A 23 -19.31 13.81 -4.37
C ARG A 23 -18.89 12.54 -5.07
N TYR A 24 -19.60 12.18 -6.12
CA TYR A 24 -19.27 11.00 -6.91
C TYR A 24 -17.88 11.14 -7.55
N GLN A 25 -17.60 12.30 -8.14
CA GLN A 25 -16.29 12.57 -8.75
C GLN A 25 -15.18 12.55 -7.70
N ASP A 26 -15.43 13.15 -6.54
CA ASP A 26 -14.45 13.15 -5.44
C ASP A 26 -14.17 11.74 -4.94
N LEU A 27 -15.21 10.92 -4.80
CA LEU A 27 -15.06 9.53 -4.39
C LEU A 27 -14.31 8.70 -5.42
N MET A 28 -14.56 8.92 -6.70
CA MET A 28 -13.82 8.26 -7.78
C MET A 28 -12.35 8.62 -7.72
N LYS A 29 -12.04 9.89 -7.50
CA LYS A 29 -10.67 10.36 -7.36
C LYS A 29 -9.98 9.75 -6.15
N GLU A 30 -10.65 9.74 -5.01
CA GLU A 30 -10.11 9.11 -3.80
C GLU A 30 -9.86 7.62 -4.01
N LYS A 31 -10.79 6.96 -4.66
CA LYS A 31 -10.65 5.53 -4.99
C LYS A 31 -9.40 5.28 -5.83
N ASP A 32 -9.18 6.09 -6.86
CA ASP A 32 -8.02 5.95 -7.73
C ASP A 32 -6.71 6.23 -6.97
N GLU A 33 -6.70 7.27 -6.14
CA GLU A 33 -5.55 7.60 -5.30
C GLU A 33 -5.22 6.47 -4.32
N LEU A 34 -6.25 5.89 -3.71
CA LEU A 34 -6.07 4.76 -2.79
C LEU A 34 -5.56 3.52 -3.51
N ALA A 35 -6.03 3.26 -4.72
CA ALA A 35 -5.55 2.14 -5.53
C ALA A 35 -4.07 2.28 -5.85
N ILE A 36 -3.62 3.48 -6.22
CA ILE A 36 -2.22 3.76 -6.48
C ILE A 36 -1.38 3.62 -5.20
N ALA A 37 -1.87 4.17 -4.10
CA ALA A 37 -1.19 4.06 -2.81
C ALA A 37 -1.05 2.60 -2.37
N LEU A 38 -2.10 1.80 -2.58
CA LEU A 38 -2.08 0.38 -2.26
C LEU A 38 -1.04 -0.38 -3.08
N ASP A 39 -0.98 -0.11 -4.38
CA ASP A 39 0.02 -0.74 -5.26
C ASP A 39 1.44 -0.38 -4.83
N THR A 40 1.67 0.88 -4.48
CA THR A 40 2.97 1.34 -3.99
C THR A 40 3.36 0.63 -2.70
N GLU A 41 2.43 0.49 -1.76
CA GLU A 41 2.69 -0.22 -0.51
C GLU A 41 2.95 -1.70 -0.74
N LYS A 42 2.24 -2.33 -1.65
CA LYS A 42 2.47 -3.73 -2.03
C LYS A 42 3.87 -3.95 -2.59
N GLU A 43 4.34 -3.04 -3.44
CA GLU A 43 5.70 -3.09 -3.98
C GLU A 43 6.74 -2.96 -2.89
N LYS A 44 6.52 -2.06 -1.93
CA LYS A 44 7.41 -1.91 -0.77
C LYS A 44 7.47 -3.18 0.07
N ILE A 45 6.32 -3.80 0.32
CA ILE A 45 6.24 -5.03 1.09
C ILE A 45 7.02 -6.14 0.38
N THR A 46 6.83 -6.29 -0.92
CA THR A 46 7.56 -7.28 -1.72
C THR A 46 9.06 -7.05 -1.64
N GLY A 47 9.50 -5.79 -1.75
CA GLY A 47 10.92 -5.43 -1.64
C GLY A 47 11.48 -5.74 -0.25
N LEU A 48 10.73 -5.45 0.81
CA LEU A 48 11.14 -5.75 2.18
C LEU A 48 11.21 -7.25 2.44
N GLU A 49 10.27 -8.02 1.91
CA GLU A 49 10.29 -9.48 2.01
C GLU A 49 11.54 -10.07 1.36
N LYS A 50 11.92 -9.57 0.19
CA LYS A 50 13.14 -9.99 -0.50
C LYS A 50 14.39 -9.66 0.31
N ARG A 51 14.44 -8.48 0.91
CA ARG A 51 15.55 -8.09 1.78
C ARG A 51 15.68 -8.99 3.00
N LEU A 52 14.54 -9.29 3.63
CA LEU A 52 14.51 -10.20 4.76
C LEU A 52 15.04 -11.58 4.39
N GLU A 53 14.64 -12.09 3.24
CA GLU A 53 15.11 -13.39 2.76
C GLU A 53 16.62 -13.39 2.52
N LEU A 54 17.15 -12.35 1.88
CA LEU A 54 18.57 -12.21 1.65
C LEU A 54 19.37 -12.12 2.95
N LEU A 55 18.88 -11.33 3.91
CA LEU A 55 19.51 -11.21 5.22
C LEU A 55 19.48 -12.53 5.98
N SER A 56 18.40 -13.28 5.88
CA SER A 56 18.30 -14.61 6.48
C SER A 56 19.31 -15.58 5.88
N GLN A 57 19.46 -15.56 4.55
CA GLN A 57 20.45 -16.39 3.85
C GLN A 57 21.87 -16.01 4.25
N ASP A 58 22.17 -14.72 4.33
CA ASP A 58 23.50 -14.24 4.74
C ASP A 58 23.79 -14.65 6.17
N ARG A 59 22.81 -14.56 7.06
CA ARG A 59 22.96 -15.00 8.45
C ARG A 59 23.29 -16.49 8.53
N ASP A 60 22.60 -17.30 7.73
CA ASP A 60 22.82 -18.75 7.69
C ASP A 60 24.18 -19.09 7.15
N ARG A 61 24.66 -18.37 6.14
CA ARG A 61 26.02 -18.54 5.61
C ARG A 61 27.08 -18.22 6.65
N VAL A 62 26.92 -17.11 7.36
CA VAL A 62 27.85 -16.70 8.42
C VAL A 62 27.86 -17.74 9.53
N LYS A 63 26.69 -18.21 9.94
CA LYS A 63 26.58 -19.25 10.96
C LYS A 63 27.31 -20.52 10.54
N THR A 64 27.09 -20.98 9.32
CA THR A 64 27.76 -22.16 8.78
C THR A 64 29.27 -21.98 8.76
N ARG A 65 29.78 -20.80 8.36
CA ARG A 65 31.19 -20.49 8.36
C ARG A 65 31.80 -20.53 9.75
N ILE A 66 31.09 -19.96 10.71
CA ILE A 66 31.54 -19.98 12.12
C ILE A 66 31.61 -21.41 12.61
N ASP A 67 30.59 -22.23 12.34
CA ASP A 67 30.58 -23.63 12.75
C ASP A 67 31.72 -24.40 12.13
N GLN A 68 32.04 -24.15 10.85
CA GLN A 68 33.19 -24.78 10.18
C GLN A 68 34.53 -24.38 10.81
N LEU A 69 34.67 -23.10 11.14
CA LEU A 69 35.87 -22.60 11.80
C LEU A 69 36.07 -23.20 13.19
N LEU A 70 34.98 -23.28 13.97
CA LEU A 70 34.98 -23.90 15.28
C LEU A 70 35.40 -25.39 15.19
N HIS A 71 34.87 -26.06 14.19
CA HIS A 71 35.20 -27.46 13.96
C HIS A 71 36.69 -27.64 13.65
N ARG A 72 37.27 -26.78 12.82
CA ARG A 72 38.72 -26.78 12.50
C ARG A 72 39.54 -26.51 13.73
N LEU A 73 39.12 -25.56 14.57
CA LEU A 73 39.82 -25.24 15.80
C LEU A 73 39.86 -26.43 16.76
N LYS A 74 38.74 -27.14 16.88
CA LYS A 74 38.70 -28.36 17.69
C LYS A 74 39.62 -29.43 17.15
N GLY A 75 39.76 -29.54 15.84
CA GLY A 75 40.70 -30.48 15.23
C GLY A 75 42.15 -30.15 15.51
N LEU A 76 42.46 -28.85 15.67
CA LEU A 76 43.84 -28.41 16.00
C LEU A 76 44.20 -28.66 17.45
N ASP A 77 43.22 -28.70 18.35
CA ASP A 77 43.47 -28.93 19.77
C ASP A 77 43.78 -30.42 20.10
N ILE A 78 43.52 -31.27 19.16
CA ILE A 78 43.82 -32.70 19.30
C ILE A 78 45.21 -33.00 18.77
#